data_43f0db31307b84449c890d98172dee83
#
_entry.id   43f0db31307b84449c890d98172dee83
#
_cell.length_a   1.000
_cell.length_b   1.000
_cell.length_c   1.000
_cell.angle_alpha   90.00
_cell.angle_beta   90.00
_cell.angle_gamma   90.00
#
_symmetry.space_group_name_H-M   'P 1'
#
loop_
_entity.id
_entity.type
_entity.pdbx_description
1 polymer ?
#
loop_
_entity_poly.entity_id
_entity_poly.type
_entity_poly.pdbx_seq_one_letter_code
_entity_poly.pdbx_strand_id
1 'polypeptide(L)'
;DFPLQEAICRALPTDSLRWGEGMTRVYDCLSHDFVYHDLSKMMIFVANHDTDRIGDIVRRNPDRLKLSMAMLATMRGIPQIFSGDEMMFTSKDLSQGHGGLRVDFPGGWEGDAVNLFDPAQRDAVQAGLFDYTQRLFQWRKS
;
A
#
# COMPACT_ATOMS: atom_id res chain seq x y z
N ASP A 1 -10.80 -2.61 -6.59
CA ASP A 1 -11.00 -1.30 -7.24
C ASP A 1 -9.69 -0.83 -7.88
N PHE A 2 -9.42 -1.32 -9.09
CA PHE A 2 -8.21 -0.95 -9.84
C PHE A 2 -8.17 0.53 -10.24
N PRO A 3 -9.26 1.18 -10.66
CA PRO A 3 -9.24 2.62 -10.94
C PRO A 3 -8.76 3.47 -9.76
N LEU A 4 -9.23 3.15 -8.54
CA LEU A 4 -8.80 3.86 -7.34
C LEU A 4 -7.34 3.55 -7.00
N GLN A 5 -6.91 2.29 -7.13
CA GLN A 5 -5.51 1.89 -6.95
C GLN A 5 -4.59 2.69 -7.88
N GLU A 6 -4.90 2.74 -9.17
CA GLU A 6 -4.11 3.49 -10.15
C GLU A 6 -4.06 4.99 -9.83
N ALA A 7 -5.20 5.58 -9.46
CA ALA A 7 -5.29 6.99 -9.10
C ALA A 7 -4.39 7.33 -7.89
N ILE A 8 -4.44 6.52 -6.83
CA ILE A 8 -3.60 6.67 -5.64
C ILE A 8 -2.12 6.50 -5.99
N CYS A 9 -1.78 5.42 -6.70
CA CYS A 9 -0.39 5.11 -7.04
C CYS A 9 0.27 6.14 -7.97
N ARG A 10 -0.52 6.81 -8.80
CA ARG A 10 -0.02 7.93 -9.63
C ARG A 10 0.03 9.25 -8.85
N ALA A 11 -0.82 9.42 -7.85
CA ALA A 11 -0.84 10.64 -7.04
C ALA A 11 0.34 10.73 -6.07
N LEU A 12 0.68 9.62 -5.40
CA LEU A 12 1.64 9.58 -4.30
C LEU A 12 3.09 9.94 -4.68
N PRO A 13 3.66 9.49 -5.82
CA PRO A 13 5.04 9.84 -6.19
C PRO A 13 5.17 11.22 -6.84
N THR A 14 4.05 11.92 -7.09
CA THR A 14 4.05 13.18 -7.82
C THR A 14 4.47 14.34 -6.93
N ASP A 15 5.52 15.02 -7.32
CA ASP A 15 5.98 16.28 -6.71
C ASP A 15 5.53 17.51 -7.52
N SER A 16 4.73 17.30 -8.56
CA SER A 16 4.26 18.32 -9.49
C SER A 16 3.03 19.06 -8.94
N LEU A 17 2.98 20.37 -9.13
CA LEU A 17 1.80 21.22 -8.86
C LEU A 17 0.95 21.46 -10.12
N ARG A 18 1.09 20.64 -11.16
CA ARG A 18 0.33 20.81 -12.39
C ARG A 18 -1.13 20.37 -12.19
N TRP A 19 -2.03 21.07 -12.88
CA TRP A 19 -3.44 20.70 -12.96
C TRP A 19 -3.61 19.26 -13.47
N GLY A 20 -4.51 18.50 -12.86
CA GLY A 20 -4.77 17.12 -13.23
C GLY A 20 -3.76 16.10 -12.70
N GLU A 21 -2.80 16.52 -11.88
CA GLU A 21 -1.82 15.65 -11.24
C GLU A 21 -2.01 15.57 -9.71
N GLY A 22 -1.25 14.68 -9.07
CA GLY A 22 -1.33 14.47 -7.62
C GLY A 22 -2.73 14.05 -7.18
N MET A 23 -3.22 14.63 -6.10
CA MET A 23 -4.51 14.28 -5.50
C MET A 23 -5.73 14.57 -6.39
N THR A 24 -5.61 15.41 -7.42
CA THR A 24 -6.69 15.64 -8.39
C THR A 24 -7.11 14.33 -9.05
N ARG A 25 -6.18 13.41 -9.32
CA ARG A 25 -6.48 12.09 -9.89
C ARG A 25 -7.38 11.25 -8.99
N VAL A 26 -7.16 11.35 -7.69
CA VAL A 26 -7.99 10.64 -6.70
C VAL A 26 -9.39 11.24 -6.64
N TYR A 27 -9.50 12.56 -6.63
CA TYR A 27 -10.80 13.26 -6.68
C TYR A 27 -11.57 12.92 -7.95
N ASP A 28 -10.91 12.90 -9.11
CA ASP A 28 -11.53 12.52 -10.37
C ASP A 28 -12.05 11.08 -10.32
N CYS A 29 -11.26 10.15 -9.79
CA CYS A 29 -11.69 8.77 -9.62
C CYS A 29 -12.91 8.65 -8.71
N LEU A 30 -12.89 9.31 -7.55
CA LEU A 30 -14.00 9.28 -6.58
C LEU A 30 -15.25 9.97 -7.11
N SER A 31 -15.13 10.95 -8.01
CA SER A 31 -16.27 11.60 -8.64
C SER A 31 -17.12 10.64 -9.48
N HIS A 32 -16.58 9.50 -9.86
CA HIS A 32 -17.26 8.43 -10.61
C HIS A 32 -17.84 7.34 -9.70
N ASP A 33 -17.84 7.50 -8.39
CA ASP A 33 -18.34 6.51 -7.44
C ASP A 33 -19.83 6.15 -7.66
N PHE A 34 -20.59 7.03 -8.30
CA PHE A 34 -21.99 6.80 -8.66
C PHE A 34 -22.22 5.62 -9.63
N VAL A 35 -21.18 5.13 -10.32
CA VAL A 35 -21.28 3.96 -11.21
C VAL A 35 -21.33 2.63 -10.44
N TYR A 36 -20.94 2.62 -9.16
CA TYR A 36 -20.92 1.42 -8.34
C TYR A 36 -22.22 1.28 -7.55
N HIS A 37 -22.76 0.07 -7.52
CA HIS A 37 -24.00 -0.21 -6.81
C HIS A 37 -23.84 -0.08 -5.28
N ASP A 38 -22.73 -0.55 -4.74
CA ASP A 38 -22.46 -0.55 -3.28
C ASP A 38 -20.97 -0.38 -3.03
N LEU A 39 -20.59 0.83 -2.70
CA LEU A 39 -19.19 1.21 -2.43
C LEU A 39 -18.63 0.54 -1.17
N SER A 40 -19.48 0.19 -0.20
CA SER A 40 -19.05 -0.45 1.03
C SER A 40 -18.49 -1.85 0.82
N LYS A 41 -18.86 -2.49 -0.30
CA LYS A 41 -18.42 -3.84 -0.68
C LYS A 41 -17.25 -3.85 -1.66
N MET A 42 -16.80 -2.67 -2.11
CA MET A 42 -15.65 -2.58 -3.00
C MET A 42 -14.36 -2.88 -2.24
N MET A 43 -13.59 -3.86 -2.71
CA MET A 43 -12.23 -4.06 -2.20
C MET A 43 -11.32 -2.96 -2.73
N ILE A 44 -10.67 -2.22 -1.84
CA ILE A 44 -9.69 -1.17 -2.15
C ILE A 44 -8.29 -1.59 -1.70
N PHE A 45 -7.30 -1.25 -2.48
CA PHE A 45 -5.90 -1.61 -2.23
C PHE A 45 -4.96 -0.62 -2.93
N VAL A 46 -3.71 -0.56 -2.50
CA VAL A 46 -2.65 0.21 -3.16
C VAL A 46 -1.66 -0.69 -3.90
N ALA A 47 -1.56 -1.96 -3.50
CA ALA A 47 -0.81 -2.99 -4.20
C ALA A 47 -1.45 -4.36 -4.00
N ASN A 48 -1.18 -5.28 -4.92
CA ASN A 48 -1.52 -6.70 -4.82
C ASN A 48 -0.46 -7.54 -5.56
N HIS A 49 -0.72 -8.84 -5.69
CA HIS A 49 0.21 -9.79 -6.32
C HIS A 49 0.39 -9.60 -7.85
N ASP A 50 -0.40 -8.74 -8.48
CA ASP A 50 -0.37 -8.44 -9.93
C ASP A 50 0.00 -6.98 -10.25
N THR A 51 0.23 -6.16 -9.22
CA THR A 51 0.63 -4.75 -9.37
C THR A 51 1.99 -4.51 -8.73
N ASP A 52 2.64 -3.41 -9.11
CA ASP A 52 3.88 -2.99 -8.45
C ASP A 52 3.67 -2.83 -6.94
N ARG A 53 4.71 -3.15 -6.15
CA ARG A 53 4.72 -2.93 -4.72
C ARG A 53 4.61 -1.45 -4.40
N ILE A 54 3.81 -1.11 -3.40
CA ILE A 54 3.67 0.30 -2.99
C ILE A 54 5.00 0.89 -2.54
N GLY A 55 5.89 0.09 -1.93
CA GLY A 55 7.23 0.52 -1.54
C GLY A 55 8.08 1.01 -2.72
N ASP A 56 7.94 0.38 -3.89
CA ASP A 56 8.62 0.83 -5.13
C ASP A 56 7.97 2.10 -5.68
N ILE A 57 6.64 2.14 -5.75
CA ILE A 57 5.86 3.29 -6.25
C ILE A 57 6.20 4.56 -5.45
N VAL A 58 6.24 4.47 -4.14
CA VAL A 58 6.57 5.61 -3.27
C VAL A 58 8.07 5.87 -3.16
N ARG A 59 8.91 5.13 -3.92
CA ARG A 59 10.37 5.27 -3.95
C ARG A 59 11.00 5.14 -2.56
N ARG A 60 10.52 4.17 -1.78
CA ARG A 60 10.93 3.90 -0.40
C ARG A 60 10.83 5.10 0.54
N ASN A 61 9.92 6.03 0.25
CA ASN A 61 9.65 7.18 1.11
C ASN A 61 8.62 6.78 2.19
N PRO A 62 8.99 6.75 3.50
CA PRO A 62 8.11 6.29 4.55
C PRO A 62 6.89 7.19 4.77
N ASP A 63 7.00 8.50 4.52
CA ASP A 63 5.86 9.41 4.72
C ASP A 63 4.82 9.23 3.61
N ARG A 64 5.26 8.97 2.39
CA ARG A 64 4.34 8.61 1.29
C ARG A 64 3.67 7.25 1.52
N LEU A 65 4.39 6.29 2.10
CA LEU A 65 3.78 5.02 2.49
C LEU A 65 2.73 5.22 3.59
N LYS A 66 3.03 6.00 4.62
CA LYS A 66 2.05 6.35 5.67
C LYS A 66 0.81 7.01 5.06
N LEU A 67 0.99 7.90 4.09
CA LEU A 67 -0.13 8.53 3.40
C LEU A 67 -0.98 7.50 2.64
N SER A 68 -0.36 6.53 1.96
CA SER A 68 -1.10 5.46 1.28
C SER A 68 -1.92 4.61 2.25
N MET A 69 -1.36 4.26 3.40
CA MET A 69 -2.07 3.51 4.45
C MET A 69 -3.20 4.34 5.07
N ALA A 70 -3.00 5.65 5.27
CA ALA A 70 -4.05 6.56 5.72
C ALA A 70 -5.21 6.60 4.73
N MET A 71 -4.94 6.70 3.43
CA MET A 71 -5.97 6.67 2.41
C MET A 71 -6.75 5.36 2.44
N LEU A 72 -6.08 4.20 2.52
CA LEU A 72 -6.76 2.90 2.65
C LEU A 72 -7.63 2.81 3.91
N ALA A 73 -7.15 3.36 5.02
CA ALA A 73 -7.88 3.26 6.28
C ALA A 73 -9.07 4.21 6.38
N THR A 74 -9.08 5.31 5.61
CA THR A 74 -10.11 6.36 5.71
C THR A 74 -11.09 6.37 4.53
N MET A 75 -10.72 5.76 3.41
CA MET A 75 -11.60 5.69 2.25
C MET A 75 -12.69 4.63 2.39
N ARG A 76 -13.70 4.74 1.52
CA ARG A 76 -14.80 3.79 1.38
C ARG A 76 -14.31 2.39 0.99
N GLY A 77 -15.10 1.38 1.31
CA GLY A 77 -14.85 0.00 0.90
C GLY A 77 -14.07 -0.83 1.92
N ILE A 78 -13.64 -2.00 1.49
CA ILE A 78 -12.93 -2.98 2.31
C ILE A 78 -11.44 -2.88 1.99
N PRO A 79 -10.59 -2.40 2.89
CA PRO A 79 -9.17 -2.26 2.65
C PRO A 79 -8.46 -3.61 2.61
N GLN A 80 -7.63 -3.81 1.60
CA GLN A 80 -6.71 -4.92 1.47
C GLN A 80 -5.27 -4.39 1.55
N ILE A 81 -4.46 -4.99 2.41
CA ILE A 81 -3.01 -4.76 2.49
C ILE A 81 -2.33 -6.00 1.90
N PHE A 82 -1.45 -5.80 0.93
CA PHE A 82 -0.60 -6.87 0.43
C PHE A 82 0.55 -7.08 1.42
N SER A 83 0.75 -8.33 1.83
CA SER A 83 1.72 -8.72 2.88
C SER A 83 3.09 -8.08 2.69
N GLY A 84 3.59 -7.38 3.71
CA GLY A 84 4.87 -6.66 3.71
C GLY A 84 4.78 -5.20 3.29
N ASP A 85 3.67 -4.75 2.70
CA ASP A 85 3.52 -3.33 2.35
C ASP A 85 3.52 -2.43 3.59
N GLU A 86 3.00 -2.93 4.72
CA GLU A 86 3.04 -2.27 6.02
C GLU A 86 4.45 -2.08 6.58
N MET A 87 5.46 -2.71 5.97
CA MET A 87 6.88 -2.62 6.34
C MET A 87 7.77 -2.19 5.16
N MET A 88 7.22 -1.53 4.16
CA MET A 88 7.97 -1.01 3.01
C MET A 88 8.58 -2.10 2.12
N PHE A 89 7.94 -3.25 1.97
CA PHE A 89 8.45 -4.26 1.03
C PHE A 89 8.47 -3.70 -0.39
N THR A 90 9.52 -4.07 -1.11
CA THR A 90 9.75 -3.74 -2.52
C THR A 90 9.88 -5.02 -3.32
N SER A 91 9.74 -4.94 -4.64
CA SER A 91 10.02 -6.06 -5.53
C SER A 91 11.48 -6.49 -5.42
N LYS A 92 11.71 -7.79 -5.57
CA LYS A 92 13.07 -8.38 -5.50
C LYS A 92 13.79 -8.27 -6.84
N ASP A 93 13.09 -8.62 -7.90
CA ASP A 93 13.67 -8.66 -9.25
C ASP A 93 12.56 -8.51 -10.30
N LEU A 94 12.45 -7.33 -10.89
CA LEU A 94 11.45 -7.02 -11.91
C LEU A 94 11.67 -7.79 -13.23
N SER A 95 12.86 -8.35 -13.47
CA SER A 95 13.11 -9.18 -14.65
C SER A 95 12.32 -10.50 -14.61
N GLN A 96 11.86 -10.91 -13.43
CA GLN A 96 11.02 -12.09 -13.25
C GLN A 96 9.51 -11.79 -13.41
N GLY A 97 9.16 -10.61 -13.92
CA GLY A 97 7.77 -10.19 -14.05
C GLY A 97 7.05 -10.23 -12.70
N HIS A 98 5.83 -10.75 -12.69
CA HIS A 98 5.01 -10.83 -11.45
C HIS A 98 5.65 -11.71 -10.35
N GLY A 99 6.56 -12.63 -10.68
CA GLY A 99 7.30 -13.41 -9.68
C GLY A 99 8.16 -12.53 -8.77
N GLY A 100 8.77 -11.48 -9.32
CA GLY A 100 9.58 -10.54 -8.55
C GLY A 100 8.79 -9.64 -7.58
N LEU A 101 7.47 -9.51 -7.78
CA LEU A 101 6.57 -8.77 -6.90
C LEU A 101 6.16 -9.58 -5.67
N ARG A 102 6.16 -10.92 -5.79
CA ARG A 102 5.65 -11.88 -4.80
C ARG A 102 6.76 -12.33 -3.86
N VAL A 103 7.30 -11.39 -3.12
CA VAL A 103 8.40 -11.63 -2.17
C VAL A 103 7.87 -12.37 -0.95
N ASP A 104 8.57 -13.44 -0.54
CA ASP A 104 8.28 -14.15 0.70
C ASP A 104 8.45 -13.22 1.91
N PHE A 105 7.61 -13.45 2.92
CA PHE A 105 7.73 -12.72 4.17
C PHE A 105 8.84 -13.35 5.01
N PRO A 106 9.91 -12.60 5.36
CA PRO A 106 11.01 -13.13 6.15
C PRO A 106 10.56 -13.64 7.53
N GLY A 107 10.91 -14.87 7.85
CA GLY A 107 10.48 -15.58 9.06
C GLY A 107 9.30 -16.53 8.85
N GLY A 108 8.79 -16.65 7.60
CA GLY A 108 7.75 -17.61 7.24
C GLY A 108 8.25 -19.03 7.01
N TRP A 109 9.55 -19.22 6.80
CA TRP A 109 10.15 -20.49 6.43
C TRP A 109 11.28 -20.90 7.39
N GLU A 110 11.45 -22.22 7.57
CA GLU A 110 12.58 -22.78 8.31
C GLU A 110 13.90 -22.38 7.60
N GLY A 111 14.84 -21.82 8.36
CA GLY A 111 16.14 -21.36 7.85
C GLY A 111 16.19 -19.91 7.40
N ASP A 112 15.11 -19.15 7.52
CA ASP A 112 15.15 -17.71 7.29
C ASP A 112 16.13 -17.03 8.26
N ALA A 113 17.05 -16.23 7.71
CA ALA A 113 18.05 -15.52 8.51
C ALA A 113 17.47 -14.39 9.38
N VAL A 114 16.28 -13.90 8.99
CA VAL A 114 15.58 -12.81 9.67
C VAL A 114 14.11 -13.21 9.85
N ASN A 115 13.55 -12.90 11.01
CA ASN A 115 12.13 -13.12 11.29
C ASN A 115 11.43 -11.79 11.57
N LEU A 116 10.73 -11.23 10.60
CA LEU A 116 10.00 -9.96 10.75
C LEU A 116 8.67 -10.08 11.52
N PHE A 117 8.25 -11.30 11.88
CA PHE A 117 7.20 -11.48 12.88
C PHE A 117 7.67 -11.09 14.28
N ASP A 118 8.99 -11.21 14.54
CA ASP A 118 9.61 -10.73 15.76
C ASP A 118 9.90 -9.22 15.67
N PRO A 119 9.26 -8.38 16.48
CA PRO A 119 9.50 -6.93 16.47
C PRO A 119 10.96 -6.52 16.69
N ALA A 120 11.73 -7.33 17.41
CA ALA A 120 13.13 -7.05 17.71
C ALA A 120 14.05 -7.17 16.47
N GLN A 121 13.59 -7.83 15.41
CA GLN A 121 14.34 -8.02 14.17
C GLN A 121 13.96 -7.03 13.06
N ARG A 122 13.01 -6.13 13.32
CA ARG A 122 12.63 -5.07 12.40
C ARG A 122 13.60 -3.90 12.51
N ASP A 123 13.97 -3.31 11.39
CA ASP A 123 14.66 -2.03 11.43
C ASP A 123 13.72 -0.89 11.89
N ALA A 124 14.29 0.29 12.17
CA ALA A 124 13.52 1.42 12.70
C ALA A 124 12.41 1.91 11.75
N VAL A 125 12.63 1.81 10.43
CA VAL A 125 11.63 2.21 9.42
C VAL A 125 10.49 1.19 9.39
N GLN A 126 10.83 -0.10 9.34
CA GLN A 126 9.85 -1.21 9.35
C GLN A 126 8.99 -1.18 10.62
N ALA A 127 9.62 -1.05 11.80
CA ALA A 127 8.92 -0.95 13.06
C ALA A 127 7.96 0.25 13.10
N GLY A 128 8.45 1.43 12.71
CA GLY A 128 7.64 2.65 12.72
C GLY A 128 6.46 2.62 11.74
N LEU A 129 6.64 2.00 10.56
CA LEU A 129 5.56 1.85 9.57
C LEU A 129 4.54 0.81 10.01
N PHE A 130 4.99 -0.31 10.57
CA PHE A 130 4.11 -1.33 11.12
C PHE A 130 3.24 -0.78 12.24
N ASP A 131 3.84 -0.10 13.23
CA ASP A 131 3.12 0.51 14.36
C ASP A 131 2.11 1.57 13.89
N TYR A 132 2.50 2.39 12.91
CA TYR A 132 1.59 3.38 12.32
C TYR A 132 0.40 2.69 11.67
N THR A 133 0.63 1.70 10.82
CA THR A 133 -0.41 0.95 10.11
C THR A 133 -1.32 0.23 11.10
N GLN A 134 -0.75 -0.44 12.10
CA GLN A 134 -1.51 -1.15 13.14
C GLN A 134 -2.48 -0.21 13.88
N ARG A 135 -1.98 0.93 14.38
CA ARG A 135 -2.82 1.92 15.08
C ARG A 135 -3.93 2.47 14.20
N LEU A 136 -3.62 2.74 12.95
CA LEU A 136 -4.57 3.28 11.97
C LEU A 136 -5.71 2.30 11.69
N PHE A 137 -5.40 1.02 11.52
CA PHE A 137 -6.41 0.00 11.26
C PHE A 137 -7.15 -0.46 12.53
N GLN A 138 -6.55 -0.32 13.71
CA GLN A 138 -7.27 -0.45 14.98
C GLN A 138 -8.33 0.66 15.12
N TRP A 139 -7.96 1.90 14.82
CA TRP A 139 -8.91 3.02 14.78
C TRP A 139 -10.06 2.77 13.79
N ARG A 140 -9.77 2.27 12.59
CA ARG A 140 -10.82 1.96 11.61
C ARG A 140 -11.83 0.93 12.10
N LYS A 141 -11.46 0.05 13.02
CA LYS A 141 -12.34 -0.98 13.59
C LYS A 141 -13.21 -0.47 14.74
N SER A 142 -12.86 0.64 15.36
CA SER A 142 -13.60 1.23 16.45
C SER A 142 -14.82 1.98 15.95
#